data_f7ee55090a299ffb934deae12d1f7ffd
#
_entry.id   f7ee55090a299ffb934deae12d1f7ffd
#
_cell.length_a   1.000
_cell.length_b   1.000
_cell.length_c   1.000
_cell.angle_alpha   90.00
_cell.angle_beta   90.00
_cell.angle_gamma   90.00
#
_symmetry.space_group_name_H-M   'P 1'
#
loop_
_entity.id
_entity.type
_entity.pdbx_description
1 polymer ?
#
loop_
_entity_poly.entity_id
_entity_poly.type
_entity_poly.pdbx_seq_one_letter_code
_entity_poly.pdbx_strand_id
1 'polypeptide(L)'
;MSRIIFDSGISLDGFFAGDNRSPKNPMGGVSGKIHQWMFKQKAFWKHIKMEGGEEYGTDSKLIDEVFARTGSYIMGKRMFEEGEVVWAEDLFEADVYVLTHEKREPWVQKGSTTFYFINDGIESALEKARQSAKGKDIRIQGGANTIQQFLNAGLVDEFFIHIAPVFLGSGIRLFDGIDNDKYDIQIVEVIPSGLTAHLRYKLTKK
;
A
#
# COMPACT_ATOMS: atom_id res chain seq x y z
N MET A 1 -5.56 19.33 5.44
CA MET A 1 -4.26 18.75 5.05
C MET A 1 -4.48 17.32 4.62
N SER A 2 -3.77 16.85 3.59
CA SER A 2 -3.78 15.45 3.17
C SER A 2 -3.23 14.57 4.29
N ARG A 3 -3.94 13.49 4.63
CA ARG A 3 -3.43 12.48 5.56
C ARG A 3 -2.46 11.57 4.83
N ILE A 4 -1.52 11.02 5.57
CA ILE A 4 -0.59 10.01 5.09
C ILE A 4 -1.08 8.67 5.61
N ILE A 5 -1.47 7.80 4.70
CA ILE A 5 -2.10 6.52 5.02
C ILE A 5 -1.36 5.36 4.35
N PHE A 6 -1.52 4.17 4.90
CA PHE A 6 -1.31 2.92 4.16
C PHE A 6 -2.39 1.90 4.51
N ASP A 7 -2.60 0.95 3.61
CA ASP A 7 -3.36 -0.25 3.87
C ASP A 7 -2.56 -1.48 3.42
N SER A 8 -2.53 -2.50 4.23
CA SER A 8 -1.64 -3.63 3.99
C SER A 8 -2.22 -4.95 4.49
N GLY A 9 -2.16 -5.95 3.63
CA GLY A 9 -2.42 -7.33 4.03
C GLY A 9 -1.20 -7.93 4.75
N ILE A 10 -1.46 -8.68 5.80
CA ILE A 10 -0.45 -9.50 6.48
C ILE A 10 -1.02 -10.89 6.80
N SER A 11 -0.14 -11.86 6.98
CA SER A 11 -0.49 -13.15 7.54
C SER A 11 -0.80 -13.04 9.05
N LEU A 12 -1.44 -14.05 9.62
CA LEU A 12 -1.75 -14.09 11.06
C LEU A 12 -0.48 -14.02 11.93
N ASP A 13 0.64 -14.52 11.43
CA ASP A 13 1.96 -14.45 12.07
C ASP A 13 2.79 -13.22 11.69
N GLY A 14 2.17 -12.21 11.05
CA GLY A 14 2.71 -10.85 10.86
C GLY A 14 3.62 -10.64 9.65
N PHE A 15 3.61 -11.55 8.68
CA PHE A 15 4.41 -11.39 7.45
C PHE A 15 3.61 -10.65 6.37
N PHE A 16 4.26 -9.64 5.79
CA PHE A 16 3.76 -8.85 4.67
C PHE A 16 3.98 -9.55 3.32
N ALA A 17 5.08 -10.26 3.19
CA ALA A 17 5.46 -10.97 1.97
C ALA A 17 6.31 -12.20 2.33
N GLY A 18 6.39 -13.14 1.42
CA GLY A 18 7.28 -14.29 1.51
C GLY A 18 8.74 -13.94 1.18
N ASP A 19 9.60 -14.96 1.26
CA ASP A 19 11.01 -14.87 0.87
C ASP A 19 11.19 -14.80 -0.65
N ASN A 20 12.40 -14.46 -1.10
CA ASN A 20 12.81 -14.51 -2.51
C ASN A 20 11.94 -13.67 -3.47
N ARG A 21 11.54 -12.47 -3.04
CA ARG A 21 10.79 -11.52 -3.87
C ARG A 21 11.60 -11.08 -5.10
N SER A 22 10.93 -11.04 -6.24
CA SER A 22 11.49 -10.54 -7.49
C SER A 22 10.36 -10.20 -8.49
N PRO A 23 10.62 -9.53 -9.62
CA PRO A 23 9.61 -9.32 -10.66
C PRO A 23 9.00 -10.64 -11.21
N LYS A 24 9.74 -11.76 -11.14
CA LYS A 24 9.24 -13.09 -11.52
C LYS A 24 8.53 -13.81 -10.35
N ASN A 25 8.69 -13.35 -9.15
CA ASN A 25 8.09 -13.92 -7.94
C ASN A 25 7.59 -12.78 -7.02
N PRO A 26 6.61 -11.99 -7.47
CA PRO A 26 6.11 -10.85 -6.71
C PRO A 26 5.57 -11.29 -5.36
N MET A 27 5.83 -10.48 -4.33
CA MET A 27 5.51 -10.78 -2.93
C MET A 27 6.06 -12.13 -2.41
N GLY A 28 7.05 -12.75 -3.07
CA GLY A 28 7.55 -14.07 -2.68
C GLY A 28 6.53 -15.20 -2.89
N GLY A 29 5.61 -15.05 -3.85
CA GLY A 29 4.62 -16.08 -4.21
C GLY A 29 3.45 -16.22 -3.22
N VAL A 30 3.31 -15.33 -2.24
CA VAL A 30 2.26 -15.45 -1.20
C VAL A 30 1.06 -14.51 -1.40
N SER A 31 1.05 -13.73 -2.48
CA SER A 31 -0.01 -12.74 -2.75
C SER A 31 -1.40 -13.35 -2.71
N GLY A 32 -1.61 -14.49 -3.35
CA GLY A 32 -2.89 -15.20 -3.35
C GLY A 32 -3.35 -15.71 -1.96
N LYS A 33 -2.41 -15.87 -1.02
CA LYS A 33 -2.74 -16.26 0.36
C LYS A 33 -3.16 -15.05 1.20
N ILE A 34 -2.41 -13.97 1.13
CA ILE A 34 -2.61 -12.77 1.95
C ILE A 34 -3.77 -11.91 1.40
N HIS A 35 -3.91 -11.81 0.07
CA HIS A 35 -4.86 -10.92 -0.59
C HIS A 35 -6.06 -11.63 -1.20
N GLN A 36 -6.34 -12.89 -0.82
CA GLN A 36 -7.49 -13.65 -1.35
C GLN A 36 -8.81 -12.89 -1.17
N TRP A 37 -8.99 -12.22 -0.03
CA TRP A 37 -10.16 -11.42 0.28
C TRP A 37 -10.39 -10.33 -0.78
N MET A 38 -9.31 -9.64 -1.18
CA MET A 38 -9.33 -8.55 -2.15
C MET A 38 -9.58 -9.07 -3.57
N PHE A 39 -8.93 -10.18 -3.95
CA PHE A 39 -9.08 -10.76 -5.30
C PHE A 39 -10.46 -11.31 -5.58
N LYS A 40 -11.25 -11.63 -4.57
CA LYS A 40 -12.65 -12.03 -4.72
C LYS A 40 -13.59 -10.86 -5.02
N GLN A 41 -13.17 -9.62 -4.74
CA GLN A 41 -14.01 -8.44 -4.83
C GLN A 41 -13.99 -7.81 -6.24
N LYS A 42 -15.17 -7.61 -6.84
CA LYS A 42 -15.30 -6.86 -8.11
C LYS A 42 -14.72 -5.45 -8.04
N ALA A 43 -14.83 -4.80 -6.88
CA ALA A 43 -14.30 -3.45 -6.66
C ALA A 43 -12.79 -3.39 -6.92
N PHE A 44 -12.02 -4.37 -6.42
CA PHE A 44 -10.58 -4.42 -6.65
C PHE A 44 -10.25 -4.47 -8.15
N TRP A 45 -10.83 -5.43 -8.87
CA TRP A 45 -10.55 -5.63 -10.30
C TRP A 45 -10.96 -4.44 -11.15
N LYS A 46 -12.09 -3.80 -10.79
CA LYS A 46 -12.52 -2.54 -11.41
C LYS A 46 -11.46 -1.43 -11.23
N HIS A 47 -10.95 -1.26 -10.01
CA HIS A 47 -9.93 -0.22 -9.74
C HIS A 47 -8.60 -0.49 -10.44
N ILE A 48 -8.23 -1.75 -10.62
CA ILE A 48 -7.02 -2.10 -11.38
C ILE A 48 -7.25 -2.25 -12.89
N LYS A 49 -8.44 -1.89 -13.39
CA LYS A 49 -8.82 -1.91 -14.82
C LYS A 49 -8.70 -3.31 -15.45
N MET A 50 -9.01 -4.32 -14.70
CA MET A 50 -8.99 -5.72 -15.11
C MET A 50 -10.34 -6.38 -14.81
N GLU A 51 -10.59 -7.52 -15.46
CA GLU A 51 -11.75 -8.36 -15.15
C GLU A 51 -11.42 -9.36 -14.05
N GLY A 52 -12.34 -9.55 -13.12
CA GLY A 52 -12.19 -10.52 -12.04
C GLY A 52 -13.12 -10.24 -10.85
N GLY A 53 -13.06 -11.15 -9.87
CA GLY A 53 -13.89 -11.09 -8.69
C GLY A 53 -15.39 -11.26 -8.97
N GLU A 54 -16.09 -11.83 -8.03
CA GLU A 54 -17.54 -12.07 -8.14
C GLU A 54 -18.31 -11.42 -6.99
N GLU A 55 -17.62 -11.14 -5.88
CA GLU A 55 -18.21 -10.64 -4.66
C GLU A 55 -18.32 -9.12 -4.64
N TYR A 56 -19.38 -8.63 -3.98
CA TYR A 56 -19.57 -7.23 -3.66
C TYR A 56 -20.21 -7.11 -2.28
N GLY A 57 -19.46 -6.57 -1.30
CA GLY A 57 -19.92 -6.52 0.09
C GLY A 57 -19.08 -5.53 0.93
N THR A 58 -18.87 -5.88 2.18
CA THR A 58 -18.09 -5.07 3.13
C THR A 58 -16.68 -4.83 2.63
N ASP A 59 -16.01 -5.87 2.13
CA ASP A 59 -14.64 -5.78 1.62
C ASP A 59 -14.55 -4.87 0.39
N SER A 60 -15.52 -4.95 -0.53
CA SER A 60 -15.61 -4.05 -1.68
C SER A 60 -15.74 -2.59 -1.25
N LYS A 61 -16.56 -2.30 -0.23
CA LYS A 61 -16.74 -0.93 0.28
C LYS A 61 -15.46 -0.35 0.85
N LEU A 62 -14.67 -1.18 1.57
CA LEU A 62 -13.36 -0.77 2.07
C LEU A 62 -12.38 -0.45 0.94
N ILE A 63 -12.35 -1.30 -0.09
CA ILE A 63 -11.54 -1.06 -1.28
C ILE A 63 -11.95 0.25 -1.95
N ASP A 64 -13.23 0.44 -2.22
CA ASP A 64 -13.76 1.67 -2.83
C ASP A 64 -13.43 2.91 -1.99
N GLU A 65 -13.55 2.83 -0.65
CA GLU A 65 -13.19 3.93 0.27
C GLU A 65 -11.72 4.33 0.10
N VAL A 66 -10.80 3.36 0.17
CA VAL A 66 -9.36 3.63 0.10
C VAL A 66 -8.98 4.25 -1.24
N PHE A 67 -9.51 3.72 -2.35
CA PHE A 67 -9.25 4.30 -3.67
C PHE A 67 -9.86 5.70 -3.84
N ALA A 68 -11.09 5.91 -3.41
CA ALA A 68 -11.79 7.20 -3.56
C ALA A 68 -11.10 8.34 -2.80
N ARG A 69 -10.52 8.05 -1.62
CA ARG A 69 -9.85 9.04 -0.78
C ARG A 69 -8.40 9.31 -1.18
N THR A 70 -7.78 8.44 -2.00
CA THR A 70 -6.39 8.59 -2.41
C THR A 70 -6.23 9.60 -3.54
N GLY A 71 -5.27 10.51 -3.42
CA GLY A 71 -4.94 11.53 -4.43
C GLY A 71 -3.55 11.42 -5.02
N SER A 72 -2.64 10.72 -4.35
CA SER A 72 -1.30 10.38 -4.84
C SER A 72 -0.74 9.17 -4.11
N TYR A 73 0.27 8.55 -4.70
CA TYR A 73 0.86 7.32 -4.17
C TYR A 73 2.36 7.47 -3.95
N ILE A 74 2.87 6.77 -2.93
CA ILE A 74 4.32 6.59 -2.71
C ILE A 74 4.59 5.10 -2.63
N MET A 75 5.61 4.62 -3.33
CA MET A 75 6.04 3.21 -3.26
C MET A 75 7.55 3.07 -3.36
N GLY A 76 8.08 1.95 -2.89
CA GLY A 76 9.49 1.62 -3.04
C GLY A 76 9.78 0.97 -4.40
N LYS A 77 11.03 1.11 -4.86
CA LYS A 77 11.53 0.59 -6.14
C LYS A 77 11.15 -0.87 -6.37
N ARG A 78 11.36 -1.76 -5.40
CA ARG A 78 11.04 -3.19 -5.55
C ARG A 78 9.58 -3.45 -5.89
N MET A 79 8.66 -2.75 -5.23
CA MET A 79 7.24 -2.87 -5.53
C MET A 79 6.92 -2.37 -6.93
N PHE A 80 7.54 -1.27 -7.34
CA PHE A 80 7.43 -0.75 -8.70
C PHE A 80 7.91 -1.78 -9.73
N GLU A 81 9.09 -2.36 -9.56
CA GLU A 81 9.66 -3.36 -10.47
C GLU A 81 8.83 -4.66 -10.56
N GLU A 82 8.20 -5.08 -9.45
CA GLU A 82 7.28 -6.22 -9.44
C GLU A 82 5.99 -5.94 -10.23
N GLY A 83 5.56 -4.69 -10.28
CA GLY A 83 4.31 -4.26 -10.90
C GLY A 83 4.46 -3.71 -12.32
N GLU A 84 5.58 -3.04 -12.64
CA GLU A 84 5.83 -2.35 -13.92
C GLU A 84 5.53 -3.23 -15.14
N VAL A 85 5.77 -4.54 -15.02
CA VAL A 85 5.61 -5.50 -16.13
C VAL A 85 4.20 -6.05 -16.29
N VAL A 86 3.32 -5.83 -15.32
CA VAL A 86 1.96 -6.43 -15.28
C VAL A 86 0.84 -5.41 -15.09
N TRP A 87 1.13 -4.19 -14.67
CA TRP A 87 0.10 -3.19 -14.43
C TRP A 87 -0.53 -2.68 -15.73
N ALA A 88 -1.85 -2.50 -15.69
CA ALA A 88 -2.57 -1.83 -16.74
C ALA A 88 -2.13 -0.36 -16.85
N GLU A 89 -2.22 0.19 -18.05
CA GLU A 89 -1.94 1.60 -18.28
C GLU A 89 -2.93 2.47 -17.49
N ASP A 90 -2.44 3.56 -16.90
CA ASP A 90 -3.21 4.50 -16.06
C ASP A 90 -3.92 3.84 -14.86
N LEU A 91 -3.28 2.80 -14.29
CA LEU A 91 -3.82 2.04 -13.16
C LEU A 91 -4.15 2.91 -11.95
N PHE A 92 -3.26 3.85 -11.63
CA PHE A 92 -3.36 4.64 -10.39
C PHE A 92 -4.25 5.87 -10.54
N GLU A 93 -4.51 6.35 -11.75
CA GLU A 93 -5.26 7.58 -12.04
C GLU A 93 -4.78 8.80 -11.24
N ALA A 94 -3.51 8.80 -10.85
CA ALA A 94 -2.84 9.81 -10.04
C ALA A 94 -1.32 9.70 -10.16
N ASP A 95 -0.60 10.70 -9.67
CA ASP A 95 0.85 10.68 -9.61
C ASP A 95 1.36 9.65 -8.59
N VAL A 96 2.42 8.94 -8.96
CA VAL A 96 3.08 7.91 -8.18
C VAL A 96 4.55 8.27 -7.98
N TYR A 97 4.98 8.34 -6.74
CA TYR A 97 6.35 8.67 -6.36
C TYR A 97 7.10 7.41 -5.93
N VAL A 98 8.08 7.01 -6.75
CA VAL A 98 8.86 5.78 -6.55
C VAL A 98 10.16 6.11 -5.85
N LEU A 99 10.32 5.66 -4.60
CA LEU A 99 11.56 5.79 -3.84
C LEU A 99 12.63 4.83 -4.40
N THR A 100 13.75 5.39 -4.84
CA THR A 100 14.86 4.67 -5.46
C THR A 100 16.18 5.37 -5.19
N HIS A 101 17.31 4.70 -5.38
CA HIS A 101 18.63 5.34 -5.40
C HIS A 101 19.11 5.66 -6.83
N GLU A 102 18.35 5.22 -7.84
CA GLU A 102 18.67 5.42 -9.24
C GLU A 102 18.04 6.71 -9.76
N LYS A 103 18.74 7.37 -10.66
CA LYS A 103 18.16 8.45 -11.47
C LYS A 103 17.44 7.86 -12.66
N ARG A 104 16.16 8.14 -12.77
CA ARG A 104 15.33 7.73 -13.90
C ARG A 104 14.39 8.88 -14.25
N GLU A 105 14.22 9.14 -15.55
CA GLU A 105 13.25 10.12 -16.03
C GLU A 105 11.82 9.70 -15.69
N PRO A 106 10.92 10.64 -15.47
CA PRO A 106 9.53 10.33 -15.22
C PRO A 106 8.92 9.46 -16.32
N TRP A 107 8.14 8.48 -15.92
CA TRP A 107 7.39 7.65 -16.85
C TRP A 107 5.93 8.11 -16.91
N VAL A 108 5.59 8.85 -17.97
CA VAL A 108 4.24 9.36 -18.21
C VAL A 108 3.44 8.30 -18.96
N GLN A 109 2.34 7.86 -18.37
CA GLN A 109 1.39 6.96 -19.03
C GLN A 109 0.31 7.75 -19.78
N LYS A 110 -0.43 7.08 -20.66
CA LYS A 110 -1.63 7.67 -21.27
C LYS A 110 -2.72 7.75 -20.21
N GLY A 111 -3.17 8.96 -19.89
CA GLY A 111 -4.13 9.23 -18.82
C GLY A 111 -3.56 10.16 -17.77
N SER A 112 -3.84 9.89 -16.51
CA SER A 112 -3.45 10.74 -15.39
C SER A 112 -2.29 10.19 -14.55
N THR A 113 -1.83 8.98 -14.81
CA THR A 113 -0.73 8.37 -14.06
C THR A 113 0.61 8.82 -14.59
N THR A 114 1.44 9.39 -13.70
CA THR A 114 2.86 9.62 -13.96
C THR A 114 3.67 9.04 -12.81
N PHE A 115 4.69 8.25 -13.13
CA PHE A 115 5.66 7.76 -12.16
C PHE A 115 6.86 8.69 -12.10
N TYR A 116 7.11 9.25 -10.92
CA TYR A 116 8.28 10.08 -10.62
C TYR A 116 9.26 9.28 -9.76
N PHE A 117 10.53 9.24 -10.16
CA PHE A 117 11.56 8.50 -9.44
C PHE A 117 12.30 9.43 -8.51
N ILE A 118 12.22 9.19 -7.20
CA ILE A 118 12.70 10.07 -6.14
C ILE A 118 13.91 9.43 -5.48
N ASN A 119 15.06 10.11 -5.55
CA ASN A 119 16.33 9.59 -5.04
C ASN A 119 16.94 10.42 -3.90
N ASP A 120 16.21 11.40 -3.41
CA ASP A 120 16.61 12.34 -2.36
C ASP A 120 15.81 12.18 -1.06
N GLY A 121 15.15 11.04 -0.87
CA GLY A 121 14.57 10.63 0.40
C GLY A 121 13.05 10.72 0.49
N ILE A 122 12.52 10.25 1.62
CA ILE A 122 11.08 10.13 1.86
C ILE A 122 10.40 11.49 2.01
N GLU A 123 11.10 12.48 2.56
CA GLU A 123 10.60 13.84 2.76
C GLU A 123 10.34 14.52 1.41
N SER A 124 11.27 14.39 0.46
CA SER A 124 11.10 14.93 -0.90
C SER A 124 9.94 14.25 -1.63
N ALA A 125 9.83 12.92 -1.53
CA ALA A 125 8.70 12.20 -2.10
C ALA A 125 7.37 12.67 -1.50
N LEU A 126 7.33 12.86 -0.18
CA LEU A 126 6.13 13.30 0.52
C LEU A 126 5.71 14.72 0.12
N GLU A 127 6.66 15.64 0.02
CA GLU A 127 6.37 17.03 -0.38
C GLU A 127 5.76 17.07 -1.79
N LYS A 128 6.35 16.37 -2.74
CA LYS A 128 5.81 16.25 -4.10
C LYS A 128 4.43 15.58 -4.13
N ALA A 129 4.25 14.51 -3.36
CA ALA A 129 2.97 13.81 -3.24
C ALA A 129 1.88 14.73 -2.65
N ARG A 130 2.21 15.58 -1.68
CA ARG A 130 1.26 16.57 -1.11
C ARG A 130 0.76 17.55 -2.16
N GLN A 131 1.65 18.02 -3.03
CA GLN A 131 1.30 18.98 -4.09
C GLN A 131 0.33 18.36 -5.10
N SER A 132 0.54 17.10 -5.50
CA SER A 132 -0.30 16.43 -6.49
C SER A 132 -1.59 15.81 -5.91
N ALA A 133 -1.64 15.55 -4.60
CA ALA A 133 -2.80 14.90 -3.96
C ALA A 133 -4.08 15.75 -3.94
N LYS A 134 -4.00 17.06 -4.22
CA LYS A 134 -5.15 18.00 -4.31
C LYS A 134 -6.08 17.94 -3.10
N GLY A 135 -5.50 17.81 -1.90
CA GLY A 135 -6.25 17.73 -0.64
C GLY A 135 -6.76 16.34 -0.27
N LYS A 136 -6.68 15.36 -1.15
CA LYS A 136 -6.93 13.94 -0.84
C LYS A 136 -5.75 13.32 -0.09
N ASP A 137 -5.91 12.10 0.36
CA ASP A 137 -4.87 11.39 1.11
C ASP A 137 -3.71 10.94 0.22
N ILE A 138 -2.55 10.78 0.83
CA ILE A 138 -1.34 10.22 0.23
C ILE A 138 -1.23 8.79 0.71
N ARG A 139 -1.29 7.84 -0.22
CA ARG A 139 -1.21 6.42 0.12
C ARG A 139 0.19 5.86 -0.08
N ILE A 140 0.78 5.38 1.01
CA ILE A 140 2.01 4.59 0.93
C ILE A 140 1.61 3.18 0.52
N GLN A 141 1.92 2.83 -0.73
CA GLN A 141 1.52 1.56 -1.34
C GLN A 141 2.37 0.38 -0.84
N GLY A 142 3.56 0.68 -0.37
CA GLY A 142 4.53 -0.31 0.11
C GLY A 142 5.85 -0.26 -0.68
N GLY A 143 6.75 -1.28 -0.59
CA GLY A 143 6.73 -2.44 0.30
C GLY A 143 6.99 -2.13 1.77
N ALA A 144 7.21 -3.18 2.56
CA ALA A 144 7.38 -3.07 4.01
C ALA A 144 8.45 -2.04 4.41
N ASN A 145 9.63 -2.05 3.80
CA ASN A 145 10.70 -1.09 4.11
C ASN A 145 10.26 0.37 3.90
N THR A 146 9.49 0.67 2.85
CA THR A 146 8.95 2.01 2.63
C THR A 146 8.00 2.40 3.76
N ILE A 147 7.06 1.53 4.13
CA ILE A 147 6.14 1.76 5.24
C ILE A 147 6.90 1.99 6.55
N GLN A 148 7.90 1.16 6.84
CA GLN A 148 8.75 1.27 8.04
C GLN A 148 9.49 2.61 8.10
N GLN A 149 10.03 3.11 6.99
CA GLN A 149 10.68 4.43 6.94
C GLN A 149 9.70 5.55 7.33
N PHE A 150 8.49 5.56 6.76
CA PHE A 150 7.47 6.56 7.10
C PHE A 150 6.99 6.45 8.54
N LEU A 151 6.81 5.24 9.07
CA LEU A 151 6.48 5.02 10.48
C LEU A 151 7.60 5.54 11.38
N ASN A 152 8.86 5.17 11.14
CA ASN A 152 10.01 5.61 11.95
C ASN A 152 10.27 7.11 11.86
N ALA A 153 9.87 7.77 10.78
CA ALA A 153 9.92 9.23 10.63
C ALA A 153 8.75 9.96 11.33
N GLY A 154 7.79 9.22 11.89
CA GLY A 154 6.60 9.85 12.50
C GLY A 154 5.68 10.50 11.47
N LEU A 155 5.56 9.98 10.26
CA LEU A 155 4.85 10.63 9.17
C LEU A 155 3.50 10.00 8.82
N VAL A 156 3.11 8.89 9.45
CA VAL A 156 1.85 8.20 9.19
C VAL A 156 0.75 8.69 10.12
N ASP A 157 -0.43 8.98 9.58
CA ASP A 157 -1.60 9.45 10.33
C ASP A 157 -2.61 8.32 10.62
N GLU A 158 -2.77 7.40 9.68
CA GLU A 158 -3.79 6.33 9.73
C GLU A 158 -3.33 5.13 8.92
N PHE A 159 -3.70 3.93 9.35
CA PHE A 159 -3.49 2.76 8.51
C PHE A 159 -4.55 1.68 8.71
N PHE A 160 -4.72 0.85 7.67
CA PHE A 160 -5.46 -0.39 7.74
C PHE A 160 -4.51 -1.58 7.73
N ILE A 161 -4.81 -2.56 8.55
CA ILE A 161 -4.21 -3.89 8.49
C ILE A 161 -5.29 -4.91 8.19
N HIS A 162 -5.04 -5.70 7.17
CA HIS A 162 -5.91 -6.79 6.74
C HIS A 162 -5.24 -8.11 7.13
N ILE A 163 -5.71 -8.74 8.21
CA ILE A 163 -5.12 -9.97 8.74
C ILE A 163 -5.75 -11.18 8.05
N ALA A 164 -4.99 -11.77 7.13
CA ALA A 164 -5.41 -13.02 6.48
C ALA A 164 -5.27 -14.20 7.44
N PRO A 165 -6.24 -15.15 7.47
CA PRO A 165 -6.21 -16.31 8.37
C PRO A 165 -5.25 -17.41 7.87
N VAL A 166 -3.99 -17.04 7.64
CA VAL A 166 -2.92 -17.90 7.15
C VAL A 166 -1.64 -17.69 7.92
N PHE A 167 -0.85 -18.74 8.05
CA PHE A 167 0.52 -18.66 8.55
C PHE A 167 1.49 -18.81 7.38
N LEU A 168 2.55 -18.00 7.38
CA LEU A 168 3.63 -18.10 6.40
C LEU A 168 4.88 -18.73 6.99
N GLY A 169 5.13 -18.56 8.28
CA GLY A 169 6.28 -19.12 8.98
C GLY A 169 7.61 -18.40 8.72
N SER A 170 7.79 -17.82 7.53
CA SER A 170 8.96 -17.02 7.15
C SER A 170 8.58 -15.92 6.16
N GLY A 171 9.49 -14.95 5.97
CA GLY A 171 9.28 -13.86 5.03
C GLY A 171 9.63 -12.49 5.61
N ILE A 172 9.05 -11.46 5.02
CA ILE A 172 9.26 -10.06 5.38
C ILE A 172 8.15 -9.62 6.33
N ARG A 173 8.50 -9.23 7.54
CA ARG A 173 7.56 -8.67 8.52
C ARG A 173 7.28 -7.20 8.24
N LEU A 174 6.04 -6.79 8.42
CA LEU A 174 5.64 -5.41 8.18
C LEU A 174 6.20 -4.45 9.24
N PHE A 175 6.21 -4.85 10.49
CA PHE A 175 6.51 -3.98 11.63
C PHE A 175 7.85 -4.24 12.31
N ASP A 176 8.80 -4.90 11.62
CA ASP A 176 10.15 -5.06 12.15
C ASP A 176 10.87 -3.71 12.21
N GLY A 177 11.59 -3.47 13.32
CA GLY A 177 12.39 -2.27 13.49
C GLY A 177 11.61 -0.96 13.64
N ILE A 178 10.35 -1.03 14.05
CA ILE A 178 9.55 0.15 14.33
C ILE A 178 9.86 0.70 15.71
N ASP A 179 10.09 2.01 15.77
CA ASP A 179 10.27 2.77 17.01
C ASP A 179 8.89 2.99 17.68
N ASN A 180 8.61 2.21 18.72
CA ASN A 180 7.34 2.25 19.46
C ASN A 180 7.10 3.57 20.21
N ASP A 181 8.13 4.39 20.40
CA ASP A 181 8.01 5.63 21.16
C ASP A 181 7.53 6.81 20.32
N LYS A 182 7.41 6.63 19.01
CA LYS A 182 6.98 7.68 18.07
C LYS A 182 5.49 8.00 18.13
N TYR A 183 4.66 7.05 18.54
CA TYR A 183 3.20 7.18 18.43
C TYR A 183 2.45 6.67 19.63
N ASP A 184 1.29 7.30 19.87
CA ASP A 184 0.13 6.66 20.50
C ASP A 184 -0.73 6.06 19.39
N ILE A 185 -1.06 4.78 19.51
CA ILE A 185 -1.80 4.02 18.49
C ILE A 185 -3.19 3.70 19.05
N GLN A 186 -4.23 4.13 18.33
CA GLN A 186 -5.62 3.87 18.70
C GLN A 186 -6.31 3.02 17.63
N ILE A 187 -6.97 1.93 18.05
CA ILE A 187 -7.91 1.20 17.19
C ILE A 187 -9.16 2.04 17.04
N VAL A 188 -9.53 2.38 15.80
CA VAL A 188 -10.74 3.16 15.53
C VAL A 188 -11.85 2.33 14.91
N GLU A 189 -11.50 1.20 14.28
CA GLU A 189 -12.48 0.33 13.66
C GLU A 189 -11.98 -1.12 13.57
N VAL A 190 -12.89 -2.07 13.74
CA VAL A 190 -12.66 -3.51 13.55
C VAL A 190 -13.79 -4.03 12.67
N ILE A 191 -13.46 -4.51 11.48
CA ILE A 191 -14.44 -5.01 10.52
C ILE A 191 -14.12 -6.48 10.24
N PRO A 192 -14.94 -7.42 10.73
CA PRO A 192 -14.80 -8.83 10.38
C PRO A 192 -15.34 -9.09 8.97
N SER A 193 -14.63 -9.88 8.20
CA SER A 193 -15.15 -10.47 6.98
C SER A 193 -14.91 -11.99 7.01
N GLY A 194 -15.54 -12.73 6.09
CA GLY A 194 -15.38 -14.18 6.03
C GLY A 194 -13.97 -14.67 5.68
N LEU A 195 -13.11 -13.79 5.15
CA LEU A 195 -11.79 -14.13 4.64
C LEU A 195 -10.65 -13.40 5.33
N THR A 196 -10.95 -12.37 6.13
CA THR A 196 -9.94 -11.53 6.78
C THR A 196 -10.55 -10.71 7.90
N ALA A 197 -9.72 -10.17 8.79
CA ALA A 197 -10.10 -9.14 9.74
C ALA A 197 -9.45 -7.83 9.32
N HIS A 198 -10.25 -6.77 9.15
CA HIS A 198 -9.74 -5.45 8.86
C HIS A 198 -9.69 -4.62 10.14
N LEU A 199 -8.54 -4.04 10.41
CA LEU A 199 -8.28 -3.21 11.57
C LEU A 199 -7.83 -1.83 11.09
N ARG A 200 -8.54 -0.79 11.50
CA ARG A 200 -8.16 0.60 11.24
C ARG A 200 -7.53 1.20 12.47
N TYR A 201 -6.38 1.81 12.29
CA TYR A 201 -5.62 2.45 13.35
C TYR A 201 -5.40 3.93 13.03
N LYS A 202 -5.55 4.76 14.05
CA LYS A 202 -5.13 6.16 14.02
C LYS A 202 -3.86 6.32 14.84
N LEU A 203 -2.93 7.10 14.33
CA LEU A 203 -1.69 7.42 15.01
C LEU A 203 -1.68 8.89 15.43
N THR A 204 -1.19 9.12 16.64
CA THR A 204 -0.90 10.46 17.15
C THR A 204 0.56 10.51 17.51
N LYS A 205 1.30 11.48 17.00
CA LYS A 205 2.70 11.70 17.37
C LYS A 205 2.81 12.02 18.85
N LYS A 206 3.80 11.45 19.51
CA LYS A 206 4.21 11.82 20.86
C LYS A 206 5.12 13.02 20.85
#